data_7efa014ccbebefa5964edda3a2bf7418
#
_entry.id   7efa014ccbebefa5964edda3a2bf7418
#
_cell.length_a   1.000
_cell.length_b   1.000
_cell.length_c   1.000
_cell.angle_alpha   90.00
_cell.angle_beta   90.00
_cell.angle_gamma   90.00
#
_symmetry.space_group_name_H-M   'P 1'
#
loop_
_entity.id
_entity.type
_entity.pdbx_description
1 polymer ?
#
loop_
_entity_poly.entity_id
_entity_poly.type
_entity_poly.pdbx_seq_one_letter_code
_entity_poly.pdbx_strand_id
1 'polypeptide(L)'
;YLMDGMRPATWVLERPGRWIAEDTGATSHLPVQSLHLTDAGLAAEPASLNATVASPAHCGASAGEYCAIWLGPEMPGDQRQDDALSTTFDTGPLAKDMDIVGAPRITLRLSGDKPRGRIAVRRNHVHPDGASARITYGVLNLSYRNSAENPAAMQPGKAEDISFALDHIAYRVPAGHSLRVSISTAYWPLIWPSPDAATLTLTAGDIALPQRPTTGGDEYTFPPPTAAAPWQTENFHPETHIRRQENDKVKGDLSPVIEDDL
;
A
#
# COMPACT_ATOMS: atom_id res chain seq x y z
N TYR A 1 -1.96 -1.52 18.20
CA TYR A 1 -1.55 -2.91 17.97
C TYR A 1 -0.42 -2.95 16.94
N LEU A 2 0.79 -3.34 17.35
CA LEU A 2 1.93 -3.52 16.46
C LEU A 2 1.84 -4.90 15.82
N MET A 3 1.52 -4.94 14.53
CA MET A 3 1.37 -6.17 13.76
C MET A 3 2.74 -6.73 13.37
N ASP A 4 2.94 -8.02 13.60
CA ASP A 4 4.13 -8.70 13.09
C ASP A 4 4.04 -8.94 11.58
N GLY A 5 5.19 -8.92 10.92
CA GLY A 5 5.29 -9.23 9.51
C GLY A 5 4.86 -10.67 9.21
N MET A 6 3.88 -10.83 8.33
CA MET A 6 3.40 -12.14 7.91
C MET A 6 3.30 -12.22 6.38
N ARG A 7 3.20 -13.43 5.86
CA ARG A 7 2.95 -13.66 4.45
C ARG A 7 1.62 -13.04 4.01
N PRO A 8 1.54 -12.60 2.74
CA PRO A 8 0.27 -12.09 2.23
C PRO A 8 -0.80 -13.18 2.28
N ALA A 9 -1.98 -12.80 2.75
CA ALA A 9 -3.15 -13.67 2.81
C ALA A 9 -4.41 -12.82 2.67
N THR A 10 -5.33 -13.28 1.85
CA THR A 10 -6.60 -12.59 1.59
C THR A 10 -7.59 -12.72 2.74
N TRP A 11 -7.35 -13.67 3.63
CA TRP A 11 -8.10 -13.89 4.85
C TRP A 11 -7.20 -14.44 5.94
N VAL A 12 -7.35 -13.99 7.18
CA VAL A 12 -6.60 -14.47 8.34
C VAL A 12 -7.53 -14.60 9.55
N LEU A 13 -7.42 -15.71 10.26
CA LEU A 13 -8.17 -15.92 11.50
C LEU A 13 -7.59 -15.08 12.65
N GLU A 14 -6.26 -15.02 12.73
CA GLU A 14 -5.53 -14.25 13.74
C GLU A 14 -4.44 -13.43 13.10
N ARG A 15 -4.27 -12.20 13.57
CA ARG A 15 -3.18 -11.33 13.16
C ARG A 15 -2.11 -11.34 14.23
N PRO A 16 -0.91 -11.92 13.98
CA PRO A 16 0.19 -11.90 14.95
C PRO A 16 0.63 -10.48 15.27
N GLY A 17 1.02 -10.25 16.50
CA GLY A 17 1.50 -8.96 16.96
C GLY A 17 1.32 -8.79 18.47
N ARG A 18 1.50 -7.56 18.93
CA ARG A 18 1.35 -7.21 20.34
C ARG A 18 0.78 -5.81 20.53
N TRP A 19 0.17 -5.57 21.65
CA TRP A 19 -0.21 -4.25 22.06
C TRP A 19 1.02 -3.50 22.60
N ILE A 20 1.15 -2.25 22.19
CA ILE A 20 2.17 -1.32 22.64
C ILE A 20 1.48 -0.07 23.20
N ALA A 21 2.12 0.58 24.15
CA ALA A 21 1.66 1.86 24.69
C ALA A 21 2.55 2.99 24.16
N GLU A 22 1.90 4.09 23.78
CA GLU A 22 2.54 5.35 23.45
C GLU A 22 1.95 6.45 24.34
N ASP A 23 2.78 7.38 24.78
CA ASP A 23 2.36 8.46 25.70
C ASP A 23 1.35 9.43 25.07
N THR A 24 1.35 9.51 23.73
CA THR A 24 0.42 10.35 22.97
C THR A 24 -0.13 9.59 21.77
N GLY A 25 -1.36 9.92 21.37
CA GLY A 25 -1.95 9.40 20.14
C GLY A 25 -1.29 9.91 18.85
N ALA A 26 -0.40 10.88 18.94
CA ALA A 26 0.36 11.41 17.83
C ALA A 26 1.73 10.72 17.75
N THR A 27 2.13 10.32 16.55
CA THR A 27 3.44 9.68 16.30
C THR A 27 4.51 10.69 15.86
N SER A 28 4.23 11.99 15.95
CA SER A 28 5.14 13.07 15.55
C SER A 28 6.42 13.15 16.38
N HIS A 29 6.44 12.53 17.56
CA HIS A 29 7.63 12.44 18.43
C HIS A 29 8.58 11.30 18.02
N LEU A 30 8.13 10.38 17.15
CA LEU A 30 8.95 9.27 16.71
C LEU A 30 10.03 9.73 15.72
N PRO A 31 11.23 9.14 15.76
CA PRO A 31 12.24 9.38 14.77
C PRO A 31 11.72 9.05 13.36
N VAL A 32 12.07 9.86 12.39
CA VAL A 32 11.71 9.66 10.99
C VAL A 32 12.96 9.24 10.21
N GLN A 33 12.91 8.10 9.56
CA GLN A 33 13.90 7.68 8.59
C GLN A 33 13.41 8.01 7.19
N SER A 34 14.15 8.80 6.44
CA SER A 34 13.92 9.03 5.02
C SER A 34 14.72 8.03 4.19
N LEU A 35 14.07 7.46 3.17
CA LEU A 35 14.70 6.65 2.15
C LEU A 35 14.42 7.28 0.80
N HIS A 36 15.48 7.48 0.01
CA HIS A 36 15.41 8.11 -1.31
C HIS A 36 15.18 7.07 -2.40
N LEU A 37 14.28 7.40 -3.34
CA LEU A 37 14.08 6.63 -4.55
C LEU A 37 15.24 6.93 -5.49
N THR A 38 15.90 5.89 -5.98
CA THR A 38 17.05 6.01 -6.89
C THR A 38 16.92 5.00 -8.02
N ASP A 39 17.70 5.13 -9.06
CA ASP A 39 17.75 4.14 -10.16
C ASP A 39 18.18 2.74 -9.69
N ALA A 40 18.83 2.65 -8.51
CA ALA A 40 19.27 1.40 -7.89
C ALA A 40 18.30 0.84 -6.83
N GLY A 41 17.19 1.54 -6.52
CA GLY A 41 16.22 1.17 -5.49
C GLY A 41 16.08 2.22 -4.39
N LEU A 42 15.79 1.80 -3.16
CA LEU A 42 15.69 2.68 -1.99
C LEU A 42 17.04 2.79 -1.27
N ALA A 43 17.51 4.02 -1.07
CA ALA A 43 18.79 4.32 -0.46
C ALA A 43 18.65 5.34 0.69
N ALA A 44 19.62 5.33 1.64
CA ALA A 44 19.67 6.31 2.69
C ALA A 44 20.07 7.70 2.18
N GLU A 45 20.86 7.74 1.11
CA GLU A 45 21.35 8.98 0.50
C GLU A 45 20.67 9.21 -0.86
N PRO A 46 20.40 10.46 -1.25
CA PRO A 46 19.85 10.78 -2.55
C PRO A 46 20.84 10.44 -3.67
N ALA A 47 20.33 9.92 -4.78
CA ALA A 47 21.07 9.64 -5.99
C ALA A 47 20.19 9.91 -7.22
N SER A 48 20.73 9.63 -8.43
CA SER A 48 19.97 9.81 -9.67
C SER A 48 18.68 9.00 -9.67
N LEU A 49 17.64 9.60 -10.21
CA LEU A 49 16.36 8.96 -10.49
C LEU A 49 15.83 9.45 -11.84
N ASN A 50 15.57 8.49 -12.74
CA ASN A 50 14.83 8.73 -13.96
C ASN A 50 13.94 7.52 -14.26
N ALA A 51 12.79 7.48 -13.62
CA ALA A 51 11.90 6.34 -13.69
C ALA A 51 10.60 6.69 -14.39
N THR A 52 10.11 5.77 -15.21
CA THR A 52 8.81 5.88 -15.90
C THR A 52 7.77 5.03 -15.18
N VAL A 53 6.59 5.62 -14.92
CA VAL A 53 5.45 4.93 -14.33
C VAL A 53 4.29 4.95 -15.32
N ALA A 54 3.94 3.79 -15.85
CA ALA A 54 2.82 3.59 -16.76
C ALA A 54 2.22 2.20 -16.51
N SER A 55 1.14 2.16 -15.75
CA SER A 55 0.51 0.90 -15.36
C SER A 55 -0.72 0.63 -16.20
N PRO A 56 -0.97 -0.62 -16.59
CA PRO A 56 -2.21 -1.00 -17.24
C PRO A 56 -3.40 -0.83 -16.27
N ALA A 57 -4.59 -0.64 -16.82
CA ALA A 57 -5.80 -0.36 -16.03
C ALA A 57 -6.15 -1.44 -14.99
N HIS A 58 -5.68 -2.67 -15.21
CA HIS A 58 -5.90 -3.80 -14.30
C HIS A 58 -4.85 -3.94 -13.19
N CYS A 59 -3.89 -3.04 -13.08
CA CYS A 59 -3.02 -2.99 -11.91
C CYS A 59 -3.87 -2.73 -10.67
N GLY A 60 -3.77 -3.61 -9.67
CA GLY A 60 -4.59 -3.58 -8.45
C GLY A 60 -5.42 -4.84 -8.22
N ALA A 61 -5.27 -5.87 -9.06
CA ALA A 61 -6.00 -7.13 -8.93
C ALA A 61 -5.83 -7.81 -7.56
N SER A 62 -4.68 -7.63 -6.93
CA SER A 62 -4.37 -8.15 -5.59
C SER A 62 -4.60 -7.13 -4.48
N ALA A 63 -5.32 -6.04 -4.75
CA ALA A 63 -5.50 -4.93 -3.81
C ALA A 63 -6.43 -5.27 -2.63
N GLY A 64 -7.27 -6.29 -2.74
CA GLY A 64 -8.35 -6.56 -1.80
C GLY A 64 -9.49 -5.55 -1.93
N GLU A 65 -10.42 -5.56 -0.98
CA GLU A 65 -11.56 -4.65 -0.95
C GLU A 65 -11.21 -3.32 -0.28
N TYR A 66 -11.88 -2.24 -0.70
CA TYR A 66 -11.75 -0.94 -0.05
C TYR A 66 -12.26 -0.98 1.39
N CYS A 67 -13.37 -1.66 1.61
CA CYS A 67 -13.96 -1.86 2.92
C CYS A 67 -14.24 -3.34 3.11
N ALA A 68 -13.37 -4.02 3.84
CA ALA A 68 -13.58 -5.42 4.18
C ALA A 68 -14.75 -5.55 5.16
N ILE A 69 -15.75 -6.33 4.82
CA ILE A 69 -16.93 -6.61 5.64
C ILE A 69 -17.04 -8.07 6.07
N TRP A 70 -15.96 -8.82 5.84
CA TRP A 70 -15.77 -10.22 6.26
C TRP A 70 -16.68 -11.23 5.56
N LEU A 71 -17.03 -10.94 4.32
CA LEU A 71 -17.80 -11.86 3.46
C LEU A 71 -16.92 -12.85 2.69
N GLY A 72 -15.61 -12.86 2.94
CA GLY A 72 -14.70 -13.76 2.25
C GLY A 72 -13.26 -13.25 2.17
N PRO A 73 -12.51 -13.62 1.13
CA PRO A 73 -11.09 -13.26 0.97
C PRO A 73 -10.92 -11.80 0.50
N GLU A 74 -11.24 -10.86 1.37
CA GLU A 74 -11.32 -9.42 1.08
C GLU A 74 -10.03 -8.65 1.34
N MET A 75 -9.07 -9.25 2.06
CA MET A 75 -7.79 -8.61 2.36
C MET A 75 -6.86 -8.62 1.13
N PRO A 76 -5.87 -7.71 1.07
CA PRO A 76 -4.91 -7.70 -0.03
C PRO A 76 -4.12 -9.02 -0.10
N GLY A 77 -4.09 -9.59 -1.30
CA GLY A 77 -3.31 -10.79 -1.61
C GLY A 77 -1.84 -10.50 -1.82
N ASP A 78 -1.13 -11.48 -2.39
CA ASP A 78 0.28 -11.34 -2.77
C ASP A 78 0.44 -10.28 -3.87
N GLN A 79 1.19 -9.23 -3.58
CA GLN A 79 1.33 -8.07 -4.44
C GLN A 79 2.29 -8.29 -5.62
N ARG A 80 2.92 -9.45 -5.76
CA ARG A 80 3.90 -9.71 -6.86
C ARG A 80 3.31 -9.44 -8.25
N GLN A 81 2.05 -9.79 -8.46
CA GLN A 81 1.36 -9.51 -9.74
C GLN A 81 1.24 -8.00 -9.99
N ASP A 82 0.79 -7.26 -9.00
CA ASP A 82 0.63 -5.81 -9.12
C ASP A 82 1.97 -5.07 -9.10
N ASP A 83 2.98 -5.61 -8.39
CA ASP A 83 4.34 -5.08 -8.41
C ASP A 83 4.99 -5.20 -9.79
N ALA A 84 4.74 -6.30 -10.52
CA ALA A 84 5.19 -6.48 -11.90
C ALA A 84 4.57 -5.49 -12.90
N LEU A 85 3.43 -4.88 -12.54
CA LEU A 85 2.71 -3.85 -13.32
C LEU A 85 2.99 -2.43 -12.82
N SER A 86 3.95 -2.27 -11.92
CA SER A 86 4.29 -1.02 -11.25
C SER A 86 5.79 -0.72 -11.38
N THR A 87 6.17 0.51 -11.12
CA THR A 87 7.58 0.86 -10.95
C THR A 87 7.94 0.67 -9.48
N THR A 88 8.93 -0.18 -9.20
CA THR A 88 9.26 -0.62 -7.86
C THR A 88 10.66 -0.17 -7.43
N PHE A 89 10.79 0.14 -6.14
CA PHE A 89 12.05 0.53 -5.50
C PHE A 89 12.19 -0.28 -4.22
N ASP A 90 13.27 -1.05 -4.11
CA ASP A 90 13.51 -1.95 -3.00
C ASP A 90 14.67 -1.48 -2.13
N THR A 91 14.58 -1.75 -0.82
CA THR A 91 15.77 -1.81 0.02
C THR A 91 16.49 -3.15 -0.23
N GLY A 92 17.75 -3.24 0.16
CA GLY A 92 18.32 -4.57 0.45
C GLY A 92 17.65 -5.20 1.68
N PRO A 93 18.04 -6.43 2.04
CA PRO A 93 17.60 -7.06 3.28
C PRO A 93 17.95 -6.20 4.49
N LEU A 94 16.98 -6.00 5.39
CA LEU A 94 17.17 -5.23 6.61
C LEU A 94 18.17 -5.92 7.55
N ALA A 95 19.10 -5.16 8.13
CA ALA A 95 20.07 -5.70 9.08
C ALA A 95 19.46 -6.01 10.46
N LYS A 96 18.33 -5.39 10.80
CA LYS A 96 17.59 -5.55 12.06
C LYS A 96 16.10 -5.36 11.82
N ASP A 97 15.30 -5.82 12.79
CA ASP A 97 13.85 -5.56 12.79
C ASP A 97 13.57 -4.06 12.71
N MET A 98 12.50 -3.71 12.01
CA MET A 98 12.05 -2.33 11.86
C MET A 98 10.58 -2.21 12.24
N ASP A 99 10.30 -1.43 13.29
CA ASP A 99 8.94 -1.10 13.71
C ASP A 99 8.54 0.24 13.09
N ILE A 100 7.54 0.24 12.23
CA ILE A 100 6.99 1.43 11.59
C ILE A 100 5.64 1.73 12.26
N VAL A 101 5.53 2.90 12.90
CA VAL A 101 4.32 3.30 13.62
C VAL A 101 3.95 4.72 13.22
N GLY A 102 2.81 4.87 12.57
CA GLY A 102 2.32 6.15 12.06
C GLY A 102 2.03 6.13 10.56
N ALA A 103 1.90 7.30 9.96
CA ALA A 103 1.64 7.47 8.53
C ALA A 103 2.94 7.76 7.77
N PRO A 104 3.46 6.83 6.96
CA PRO A 104 4.54 7.14 6.03
C PRO A 104 4.13 8.27 5.07
N ARG A 105 5.08 9.10 4.69
CA ARG A 105 4.84 10.20 3.75
C ARG A 105 5.74 10.04 2.53
N ILE A 106 5.14 10.08 1.36
CA ILE A 106 5.88 10.10 0.09
C ILE A 106 5.98 11.52 -0.44
N THR A 107 7.16 11.88 -0.93
CA THR A 107 7.40 13.12 -1.68
C THR A 107 8.02 12.73 -3.02
N LEU A 108 7.47 13.28 -4.11
CA LEU A 108 7.92 12.96 -5.47
C LEU A 108 8.02 14.22 -6.30
N ARG A 109 9.06 14.31 -7.12
CA ARG A 109 9.16 15.23 -8.24
C ARG A 109 8.81 14.49 -9.52
N LEU A 110 7.70 14.86 -10.15
CA LEU A 110 7.20 14.16 -11.32
C LEU A 110 6.65 15.10 -12.40
N SER A 111 6.64 14.60 -13.63
CA SER A 111 5.88 15.17 -14.74
C SER A 111 4.98 14.10 -15.35
N GLY A 112 3.90 14.49 -15.98
CA GLY A 112 3.01 13.61 -16.74
C GLY A 112 2.90 14.04 -18.19
N ASP A 113 2.58 13.10 -19.07
CA ASP A 113 2.35 13.36 -20.51
C ASP A 113 0.90 13.78 -20.82
N LYS A 114 0.01 13.69 -19.82
CA LYS A 114 -1.43 14.01 -19.93
C LYS A 114 -1.86 15.05 -18.89
N PRO A 115 -2.95 15.79 -19.14
CA PRO A 115 -3.45 16.79 -18.21
C PRO A 115 -4.08 16.19 -16.96
N ARG A 116 -4.46 14.92 -16.99
CA ARG A 116 -5.07 14.20 -15.87
C ARG A 116 -4.35 12.90 -15.64
N GLY A 117 -4.21 12.51 -14.38
CA GLY A 117 -3.57 11.25 -13.98
C GLY A 117 -3.87 10.93 -12.54
N ARG A 118 -3.54 9.73 -12.15
CA ARG A 118 -3.61 9.25 -10.78
C ARG A 118 -2.27 8.60 -10.44
N ILE A 119 -1.98 8.59 -9.16
CA ILE A 119 -0.83 7.87 -8.62
C ILE A 119 -1.29 7.08 -7.40
N ALA A 120 -0.94 5.83 -7.38
CA ALA A 120 -1.05 4.96 -6.21
C ALA A 120 0.35 4.56 -5.77
N VAL A 121 0.62 4.73 -4.49
CA VAL A 121 1.87 4.34 -3.86
C VAL A 121 1.57 3.28 -2.81
N ARG A 122 2.17 2.12 -2.97
CA ARG A 122 2.09 1.02 -2.00
C ARG A 122 3.41 0.88 -1.28
N ARG A 123 3.34 0.61 0.01
CA ARG A 123 4.47 0.18 0.81
C ARG A 123 4.32 -1.30 1.08
N ASN A 124 5.25 -2.10 0.61
CA ASN A 124 5.19 -3.54 0.73
C ASN A 124 6.35 -4.09 1.58
N HIS A 125 6.08 -5.16 2.29
CA HIS A 125 7.03 -6.01 2.95
C HIS A 125 7.35 -7.18 2.02
N VAL A 126 8.60 -7.28 1.59
CA VAL A 126 9.07 -8.35 0.69
C VAL A 126 9.80 -9.41 1.50
N HIS A 127 9.29 -10.62 1.43
CA HIS A 127 9.87 -11.79 2.08
C HIS A 127 11.10 -12.29 1.31
N PRO A 128 12.01 -13.06 1.95
CA PRO A 128 13.21 -13.61 1.28
C PRO A 128 12.93 -14.47 0.04
N ASP A 129 11.74 -15.07 -0.04
CA ASP A 129 11.29 -15.86 -1.20
C ASP A 129 10.55 -15.02 -2.25
N GLY A 130 10.50 -13.70 -2.08
CA GLY A 130 9.86 -12.74 -2.99
C GLY A 130 8.37 -12.51 -2.76
N ALA A 131 7.70 -13.21 -1.82
CA ALA A 131 6.31 -12.92 -1.48
C ALA A 131 6.20 -11.46 -1.00
N SER A 132 5.19 -10.73 -1.50
CA SER A 132 5.05 -9.29 -1.28
C SER A 132 3.73 -8.98 -0.57
N ALA A 133 3.81 -8.56 0.69
CA ALA A 133 2.65 -8.18 1.50
C ALA A 133 2.48 -6.66 1.53
N ARG A 134 1.32 -6.14 1.16
CA ARG A 134 1.02 -4.72 1.30
C ARG A 134 0.90 -4.34 2.77
N ILE A 135 1.73 -3.40 3.22
CA ILE A 135 1.69 -2.86 4.60
C ILE A 135 0.72 -1.68 4.66
N THR A 136 0.86 -0.75 3.72
CA THR A 136 0.03 0.45 3.60
C THR A 136 0.04 0.95 2.16
N TYR A 137 -0.86 1.87 1.86
CA TYR A 137 -0.90 2.54 0.56
C TYR A 137 -1.46 3.96 0.71
N GLY A 138 -1.31 4.73 -0.33
CA GLY A 138 -1.94 6.03 -0.48
C GLY A 138 -2.19 6.31 -1.96
N VAL A 139 -3.22 7.07 -2.26
CA VAL A 139 -3.60 7.43 -3.62
C VAL A 139 -3.78 8.94 -3.74
N LEU A 140 -3.44 9.47 -4.90
CA LEU A 140 -3.65 10.87 -5.21
C LEU A 140 -4.17 11.02 -6.64
N ASN A 141 -5.31 11.68 -6.79
CA ASN A 141 -5.70 12.22 -8.08
C ASN A 141 -4.85 13.49 -8.32
N LEU A 142 -3.99 13.46 -9.33
CA LEU A 142 -3.03 14.53 -9.58
C LEU A 142 -3.68 15.89 -9.91
N SER A 143 -4.98 15.93 -10.25
CA SER A 143 -5.70 17.18 -10.35
C SER A 143 -5.88 17.87 -8.99
N TYR A 144 -5.81 17.13 -7.88
CA TYR A 144 -5.95 17.67 -6.51
C TYR A 144 -4.61 17.80 -5.76
N ARG A 145 -3.47 17.72 -6.47
CA ARG A 145 -2.14 17.73 -5.87
C ARG A 145 -1.81 18.98 -5.04
N ASN A 146 -2.43 20.11 -5.36
CA ASN A 146 -2.18 21.41 -4.70
C ASN A 146 -3.36 21.87 -3.84
N SER A 147 -4.56 21.36 -4.07
CA SER A 147 -5.77 21.74 -3.34
C SER A 147 -6.84 20.67 -3.45
N ALA A 148 -7.45 20.32 -2.33
CA ALA A 148 -8.59 19.41 -2.28
C ALA A 148 -9.91 20.07 -2.79
N GLU A 149 -9.98 21.40 -2.78
CA GLU A 149 -11.18 22.16 -3.19
C GLU A 149 -11.12 22.63 -4.64
N ASN A 150 -9.92 23.00 -5.11
CA ASN A 150 -9.71 23.62 -6.41
C ASN A 150 -8.83 22.72 -7.30
N PRO A 151 -9.43 21.76 -8.02
CA PRO A 151 -8.67 20.88 -8.90
C PRO A 151 -8.07 21.66 -10.08
N ALA A 152 -6.83 21.30 -10.43
CA ALA A 152 -6.13 21.89 -11.55
C ALA A 152 -5.48 20.82 -12.42
N ALA A 153 -5.66 20.92 -13.73
CA ALA A 153 -5.01 20.04 -14.68
C ALA A 153 -3.48 20.15 -14.57
N MET A 154 -2.80 19.05 -14.81
CA MET A 154 -1.34 19.04 -15.00
C MET A 154 -1.00 19.73 -16.32
N GLN A 155 0.19 20.34 -16.38
CA GLN A 155 0.77 20.79 -17.63
C GLN A 155 1.68 19.67 -18.17
N PRO A 156 1.34 19.04 -19.30
CA PRO A 156 2.15 17.96 -19.85
C PRO A 156 3.63 18.34 -19.99
N GLY A 157 4.51 17.46 -19.50
CA GLY A 157 5.96 17.66 -19.49
C GLY A 157 6.52 18.57 -18.40
N LYS A 158 5.68 19.32 -17.68
CA LYS A 158 6.13 20.17 -16.58
C LYS A 158 6.32 19.34 -15.31
N ALA A 159 7.51 19.38 -14.75
CA ALA A 159 7.79 18.74 -13.47
C ALA A 159 7.22 19.57 -12.31
N GLU A 160 6.58 18.88 -11.37
CA GLU A 160 6.01 19.45 -10.15
C GLU A 160 6.33 18.57 -8.95
N ASP A 161 6.41 19.16 -7.77
CA ASP A 161 6.60 18.43 -6.52
C ASP A 161 5.24 18.12 -5.91
N ILE A 162 5.05 16.87 -5.49
CA ILE A 162 3.87 16.41 -4.76
C ILE A 162 4.27 15.75 -3.46
N SER A 163 3.42 15.83 -2.45
CA SER A 163 3.63 15.12 -1.18
C SER A 163 2.29 14.73 -0.58
N PHE A 164 2.18 13.45 -0.16
CA PHE A 164 0.98 12.97 0.54
C PHE A 164 1.32 11.85 1.51
N ALA A 165 0.47 11.67 2.50
CA ALA A 165 0.60 10.59 3.47
C ALA A 165 0.00 9.29 2.92
N LEU A 166 0.60 8.16 3.28
CA LEU A 166 -0.03 6.85 3.19
C LEU A 166 -0.88 6.63 4.45
N ASP A 167 -1.68 5.57 4.47
CA ASP A 167 -2.49 5.22 5.64
C ASP A 167 -1.63 4.87 6.85
N HIS A 168 -2.17 5.16 8.05
CA HIS A 168 -1.51 4.86 9.31
C HIS A 168 -1.33 3.37 9.50
N ILE A 169 -0.16 3.00 9.99
CA ILE A 169 0.19 1.60 10.31
C ILE A 169 0.90 1.51 11.65
N ALA A 170 0.86 0.31 12.22
CA ALA A 170 1.81 -0.15 13.22
C ALA A 170 2.24 -1.57 12.81
N TYR A 171 3.46 -1.68 12.26
CA TYR A 171 3.90 -2.89 11.57
C TYR A 171 5.39 -3.15 11.79
N ARG A 172 5.75 -4.40 12.12
CA ARG A 172 7.14 -4.87 12.23
C ARG A 172 7.56 -5.58 10.96
N VAL A 173 8.66 -5.14 10.37
CA VAL A 173 9.36 -5.86 9.31
C VAL A 173 10.57 -6.56 9.91
N PRO A 174 10.69 -7.90 9.82
CA PRO A 174 11.81 -8.64 10.39
C PRO A 174 13.14 -8.38 9.69
N ALA A 175 14.24 -8.56 10.40
CA ALA A 175 15.57 -8.62 9.82
C ALA A 175 15.65 -9.68 8.69
N GLY A 176 16.45 -9.42 7.67
CA GLY A 176 16.57 -10.28 6.48
C GLY A 176 15.47 -10.11 5.45
N HIS A 177 14.40 -9.40 5.75
CA HIS A 177 13.35 -9.02 4.82
C HIS A 177 13.61 -7.65 4.21
N SER A 178 12.93 -7.32 3.12
CA SER A 178 13.10 -6.05 2.42
C SER A 178 11.83 -5.21 2.43
N LEU A 179 11.99 -3.91 2.23
CA LEU A 179 10.90 -2.98 2.03
C LEU A 179 10.87 -2.54 0.57
N ARG A 180 9.66 -2.49 0.00
CA ARG A 180 9.40 -2.03 -1.37
C ARG A 180 8.47 -0.83 -1.38
N VAL A 181 8.77 0.15 -2.20
CA VAL A 181 7.82 1.17 -2.66
C VAL A 181 7.41 0.80 -4.07
N SER A 182 6.12 0.59 -4.32
CA SER A 182 5.55 0.30 -5.63
C SER A 182 4.67 1.46 -6.06
N ILE A 183 4.95 2.05 -7.22
CA ILE A 183 4.26 3.21 -7.75
C ILE A 183 3.56 2.83 -9.05
N SER A 184 2.26 3.14 -9.15
CA SER A 184 1.43 2.83 -10.31
C SER A 184 0.51 4.00 -10.68
N THR A 185 0.08 4.04 -11.95
CA THR A 185 -0.90 5.03 -12.44
C THR A 185 -2.33 4.51 -12.42
N ALA A 186 -2.52 3.24 -12.03
CA ALA A 186 -3.81 2.58 -11.83
C ALA A 186 -3.76 1.73 -10.57
N TYR A 187 -4.89 1.52 -9.90
CA TYR A 187 -5.03 0.62 -8.77
C TYR A 187 -6.49 0.15 -8.66
N TRP A 188 -6.95 -0.53 -9.72
CA TRP A 188 -8.31 -1.06 -9.82
C TRP A 188 -8.42 -2.40 -9.07
N PRO A 189 -9.51 -2.68 -8.30
CA PRO A 189 -10.74 -1.88 -8.25
C PRO A 189 -10.78 -0.80 -7.16
N LEU A 190 -9.74 -0.60 -6.34
CA LEU A 190 -9.78 0.36 -5.24
C LEU A 190 -9.95 1.81 -5.72
N ILE A 191 -9.38 2.17 -6.87
CA ILE A 191 -9.61 3.48 -7.48
C ILE A 191 -10.11 3.33 -8.91
N TRP A 192 -11.04 4.18 -9.29
CA TRP A 192 -11.58 4.24 -10.64
C TRP A 192 -10.47 4.61 -11.65
N PRO A 193 -10.40 3.99 -12.83
CA PRO A 193 -9.40 4.33 -13.84
C PRO A 193 -9.41 5.83 -14.21
N SER A 194 -8.23 6.37 -14.53
CA SER A 194 -8.13 7.72 -15.08
C SER A 194 -8.73 7.76 -16.49
N PRO A 195 -9.43 8.84 -16.87
CA PRO A 195 -9.92 9.01 -18.24
C PRO A 195 -8.77 9.09 -19.26
N ASP A 196 -7.58 9.49 -18.82
CA ASP A 196 -6.36 9.53 -19.63
C ASP A 196 -5.39 8.45 -19.12
N ALA A 197 -4.86 7.60 -20.00
CA ALA A 197 -3.76 6.70 -19.68
C ALA A 197 -2.47 7.51 -19.61
N ALA A 198 -2.21 8.12 -18.46
CA ALA A 198 -1.06 8.98 -18.26
C ALA A 198 0.20 8.16 -17.99
N THR A 199 1.30 8.58 -18.61
CA THR A 199 2.65 8.16 -18.25
C THR A 199 3.29 9.25 -17.39
N LEU A 200 3.82 8.85 -16.24
CA LEU A 200 4.53 9.75 -15.33
C LEU A 200 6.04 9.49 -15.43
N THR A 201 6.82 10.55 -15.34
CA THR A 201 8.28 10.50 -15.19
C THR A 201 8.66 11.02 -13.82
N LEU A 202 9.36 10.21 -13.04
CA LEU A 202 9.89 10.56 -11.73
C LEU A 202 11.34 10.96 -11.84
N THR A 203 11.71 12.12 -11.28
CA THR A 203 13.10 12.63 -11.32
C THR A 203 13.69 12.83 -9.94
N ALA A 204 12.92 12.76 -8.90
CA ALA A 204 13.36 12.68 -7.51
C ALA A 204 12.21 12.12 -6.65
N GLY A 205 12.54 11.57 -5.50
CA GLY A 205 11.54 11.16 -4.52
C GLY A 205 12.17 10.60 -3.26
N ASP A 206 11.41 10.66 -2.18
CA ASP A 206 11.74 10.03 -0.92
C ASP A 206 10.48 9.55 -0.21
N ILE A 207 10.64 8.59 0.68
CA ILE A 207 9.63 8.15 1.61
C ILE A 207 10.13 8.32 3.04
N ALA A 208 9.40 9.09 3.83
CA ALA A 208 9.63 9.32 5.24
C ALA A 208 8.86 8.27 6.05
N LEU A 209 9.58 7.50 6.87
CA LEU A 209 9.06 6.40 7.68
C LEU A 209 9.14 6.77 9.16
N PRO A 210 8.02 6.93 9.88
CA PRO A 210 8.05 7.03 11.34
C PRO A 210 8.53 5.70 11.92
N GLN A 211 9.71 5.70 12.54
CA GLN A 211 10.30 4.51 13.16
C GLN A 211 10.11 4.54 14.66
N ARG A 212 9.54 3.47 15.19
CA ARG A 212 9.52 3.26 16.62
C ARG A 212 10.79 2.55 17.05
N PRO A 213 11.55 3.09 18.01
CA PRO A 213 12.65 2.34 18.60
C PRO A 213 12.16 1.05 19.22
N THR A 214 12.84 -0.07 18.94
CA THR A 214 12.53 -1.33 19.59
C THR A 214 13.05 -1.29 21.02
N THR A 215 12.20 -0.89 21.95
CA THR A 215 12.48 -0.88 23.40
C THR A 215 11.68 -2.03 24.04
N GLY A 216 12.32 -2.76 24.96
CA GLY A 216 11.59 -3.75 25.75
C GLY A 216 10.80 -3.08 26.87
N GLY A 217 9.71 -3.72 27.33
CA GLY A 217 8.96 -3.31 28.51
C GLY A 217 7.83 -2.30 28.28
N ASP A 218 7.47 -2.05 27.02
CA ASP A 218 6.41 -1.13 26.62
C ASP A 218 5.15 -1.84 26.12
N GLU A 219 5.07 -3.15 26.36
CA GLU A 219 3.88 -3.94 26.05
C GLU A 219 2.74 -3.59 27.00
N TYR A 220 1.56 -3.39 26.44
CA TYR A 220 0.34 -3.13 27.20
C TYR A 220 -0.55 -4.35 27.24
N THR A 221 -0.91 -4.79 28.45
CA THR A 221 -1.84 -5.89 28.66
C THR A 221 -3.22 -5.35 29.00
N PHE A 222 -4.18 -5.57 28.14
CA PHE A 222 -5.57 -5.26 28.42
C PHE A 222 -6.20 -6.32 29.33
N PRO A 223 -7.23 -5.95 30.12
CA PRO A 223 -8.04 -6.95 30.78
C PRO A 223 -8.68 -7.89 29.75
N PRO A 224 -9.03 -9.14 30.13
CA PRO A 224 -9.69 -10.05 29.20
C PRO A 224 -10.91 -9.40 28.55
N PRO A 225 -11.10 -9.57 27.23
CA PRO A 225 -12.25 -9.01 26.55
C PRO A 225 -13.54 -9.69 27.06
N THR A 226 -14.59 -8.90 27.14
CA THR A 226 -15.94 -9.41 27.45
C THR A 226 -16.81 -9.25 26.20
N ALA A 227 -17.60 -10.27 25.89
CA ALA A 227 -18.53 -10.28 24.79
C ALA A 227 -19.89 -10.82 25.21
N ALA A 228 -20.93 -10.39 24.52
CA ALA A 228 -22.21 -11.07 24.58
C ALA A 228 -22.10 -12.49 23.98
N ALA A 229 -23.04 -13.36 24.28
CA ALA A 229 -23.11 -14.66 23.62
C ALA A 229 -23.20 -14.46 22.10
N PRO A 230 -22.51 -15.29 21.32
CA PRO A 230 -22.60 -15.20 19.87
C PRO A 230 -24.04 -15.35 19.40
N TRP A 231 -24.42 -14.51 18.42
CA TRP A 231 -25.68 -14.71 17.73
C TRP A 231 -25.59 -16.02 16.96
N GLN A 232 -26.60 -16.87 17.11
CA GLN A 232 -26.70 -18.11 16.35
C GLN A 232 -27.54 -17.87 15.12
N THR A 233 -26.95 -18.14 13.96
CA THR A 233 -27.61 -18.11 12.65
C THR A 233 -27.67 -19.53 12.08
N GLU A 234 -28.72 -19.83 11.35
CA GLU A 234 -28.82 -21.04 10.56
C GLU A 234 -28.63 -20.67 9.10
N ASN A 235 -27.56 -21.20 8.49
CA ASN A 235 -27.32 -21.02 7.05
C ASN A 235 -28.10 -22.10 6.29
N PHE A 236 -28.99 -21.68 5.43
CA PHE A 236 -29.83 -22.59 4.64
C PHE A 236 -29.13 -23.11 3.38
N HIS A 237 -28.05 -22.47 2.95
CA HIS A 237 -27.19 -22.89 1.83
C HIS A 237 -25.72 -22.54 2.12
N PRO A 238 -24.78 -23.22 1.45
CA PRO A 238 -23.36 -22.90 1.59
C PRO A 238 -23.05 -21.49 1.09
N GLU A 239 -22.25 -20.75 1.85
CA GLU A 239 -21.72 -19.48 1.40
C GLU A 239 -20.73 -19.69 0.24
N THR A 240 -20.80 -18.86 -0.78
CA THR A 240 -19.85 -18.87 -1.89
C THR A 240 -19.27 -17.48 -2.11
N HIS A 241 -17.95 -17.42 -2.29
CA HIS A 241 -17.22 -16.17 -2.50
C HIS A 241 -16.28 -16.34 -3.69
N ILE A 242 -16.56 -15.63 -4.77
CA ILE A 242 -15.74 -15.67 -5.97
C ILE A 242 -15.12 -14.30 -6.22
N ARG A 243 -13.79 -14.28 -6.35
CA ARG A 243 -13.01 -13.12 -6.73
C ARG A 243 -12.06 -13.53 -7.85
N ARG A 244 -12.33 -13.07 -9.07
CA ARG A 244 -11.47 -13.35 -10.23
C ARG A 244 -11.46 -12.21 -11.22
N GLN A 245 -10.44 -12.18 -12.07
CA GLN A 245 -10.40 -11.32 -13.24
C GLN A 245 -10.59 -12.16 -14.50
N GLU A 246 -11.46 -11.70 -15.36
CA GLU A 246 -11.66 -12.27 -16.68
C GLU A 246 -11.05 -11.33 -17.73
N ASN A 247 -10.23 -11.90 -18.61
CA ASN A 247 -9.60 -11.16 -19.70
C ASN A 247 -10.12 -11.71 -21.04
N ASP A 248 -10.98 -10.96 -21.69
CA ASP A 248 -11.39 -11.26 -23.06
C ASP A 248 -10.31 -10.74 -24.02
N LYS A 249 -9.39 -11.63 -24.40
CA LYS A 249 -8.28 -11.29 -25.31
C LYS A 249 -8.75 -10.92 -26.72
N VAL A 250 -9.97 -11.25 -27.11
CA VAL A 250 -10.54 -10.93 -28.43
C VAL A 250 -11.05 -9.49 -28.44
N LYS A 251 -11.76 -9.10 -27.38
CA LYS A 251 -12.29 -7.75 -27.23
C LYS A 251 -11.32 -6.78 -26.58
N GLY A 252 -10.30 -7.29 -25.90
CA GLY A 252 -9.38 -6.50 -25.06
C GLY A 252 -10.01 -6.01 -23.76
N ASP A 253 -11.15 -6.60 -23.36
CA ASP A 253 -11.87 -6.23 -22.14
C ASP A 253 -11.30 -7.00 -20.96
N LEU A 254 -11.16 -6.31 -19.83
CA LEU A 254 -10.85 -6.90 -18.55
C LEU A 254 -11.99 -6.64 -17.57
N SER A 255 -12.57 -7.71 -17.04
CA SER A 255 -13.70 -7.63 -16.11
C SER A 255 -13.34 -8.25 -14.77
N PRO A 256 -13.41 -7.51 -13.65
CA PRO A 256 -13.41 -8.12 -12.34
C PRO A 256 -14.76 -8.82 -12.13
N VAL A 257 -14.72 -10.05 -11.63
CA VAL A 257 -15.90 -10.80 -11.23
C VAL A 257 -15.87 -10.96 -9.72
N ILE A 258 -16.92 -10.46 -9.08
CA ILE A 258 -17.15 -10.54 -7.64
C ILE A 258 -18.54 -11.13 -7.46
N GLU A 259 -18.61 -12.32 -6.89
CA GLU A 259 -19.86 -13.02 -6.60
C GLU A 259 -19.85 -13.43 -5.13
N ASP A 260 -20.82 -12.97 -4.37
CA ASP A 260 -21.05 -13.34 -2.98
C ASP A 260 -22.47 -13.86 -2.86
N ASP A 261 -22.61 -15.09 -2.39
CA ASP A 261 -23.87 -15.73 -2.05
C ASP A 261 -23.82 -16.10 -0.56
N LEU A 262 -24.70 -15.49 0.24
CA LEU A 262 -24.72 -15.56 1.72
C LEU A 262 -25.86 -16.43 2.23
#